data_a0bd90a4aa8a9b267f46f7ae1bd38f05
#
_entry.id   a0bd90a4aa8a9b267f46f7ae1bd38f05
#
_cell.length_a   1.000
_cell.length_b   1.000
_cell.length_c   1.000
_cell.angle_alpha   90.00
_cell.angle_beta   90.00
_cell.angle_gamma   90.00
#
_symmetry.space_group_name_H-M   'P 1'
#
loop_
_entity.id
_entity.type
_entity.pdbx_description
1 polymer ?
#
loop_
_entity_poly.entity_id
_entity_poly.type
_entity_poly.pdbx_seq_one_letter_code
_entity_poly.pdbx_strand_id
1 'polypeptide(L)'
;PKQGKADDYFELAAELKHLLEEQPGFIAVERFQSLNDSQKYLSISSLESEEAIKNWRENIEHQQAQNAGKTSIFSKYRIRVAEVVRDYDFTA
;
A
#
# COMPACT_ATOMS: atom_id res chain seq x y z
N PRO A 1 -17.46 -10.41 13.91
CA PRO A 1 -17.34 -10.22 12.46
C PRO A 1 -16.27 -9.21 12.11
N LYS A 2 -16.20 -8.15 12.88
CA LYS A 2 -15.21 -7.11 12.59
C LYS A 2 -13.80 -7.56 12.86
N GLN A 3 -13.64 -8.42 13.84
CA GLN A 3 -12.33 -8.98 14.15
C GLN A 3 -11.84 -9.85 13.00
N GLY A 4 -12.73 -10.67 12.44
CA GLY A 4 -12.38 -11.49 11.30
C GLY A 4 -11.99 -10.66 10.08
N LYS A 5 -12.71 -9.56 9.84
CA LYS A 5 -12.36 -8.66 8.74
C LYS A 5 -11.03 -7.95 8.96
N ALA A 6 -10.72 -7.59 10.20
CA ALA A 6 -9.44 -6.97 10.51
C ALA A 6 -8.30 -7.94 10.24
N ASP A 7 -8.46 -9.22 10.65
CA ASP A 7 -7.45 -10.23 10.39
C ASP A 7 -7.25 -10.45 8.90
N ASP A 8 -8.34 -10.50 8.13
CA ASP A 8 -8.29 -10.63 6.68
C ASP A 8 -7.58 -9.45 6.04
N TYR A 9 -7.82 -8.25 6.55
CA TYR A 9 -7.15 -7.06 6.05
C TYR A 9 -5.64 -7.14 6.25
N PHE A 10 -5.20 -7.49 7.45
CA PHE A 10 -3.77 -7.56 7.73
C PHE A 10 -3.10 -8.67 6.94
N GLU A 11 -3.78 -9.77 6.75
CA GLU A 11 -3.25 -10.86 5.95
C GLU A 11 -3.07 -10.45 4.50
N LEU A 12 -4.07 -9.79 3.92
CA LEU A 12 -3.99 -9.32 2.54
C LEU A 12 -2.95 -8.22 2.40
N ALA A 13 -2.85 -7.33 3.37
CA ALA A 13 -1.85 -6.28 3.36
C ALA A 13 -0.44 -6.86 3.41
N ALA A 14 -0.24 -7.94 4.15
CA ALA A 14 1.06 -8.60 4.22
C ALA A 14 1.42 -9.23 2.87
N GLU A 15 0.46 -9.85 2.19
CA GLU A 15 0.68 -10.40 0.86
C GLU A 15 1.06 -9.31 -0.14
N LEU A 16 0.35 -8.20 -0.11
CA LEU A 16 0.63 -7.08 -1.02
C LEU A 16 2.01 -6.49 -0.74
N LYS A 17 2.39 -6.39 0.52
CA LYS A 17 3.71 -5.90 0.88
C LYS A 17 4.80 -6.81 0.32
N HIS A 18 4.60 -8.11 0.43
CA HIS A 18 5.55 -9.08 -0.08
C HIS A 18 5.71 -8.93 -1.60
N LEU A 19 4.60 -8.82 -2.32
CA LEU A 19 4.62 -8.63 -3.76
C LEU A 19 5.30 -7.31 -4.15
N LEU A 20 5.04 -6.25 -3.38
CA LEU A 20 5.64 -4.95 -3.64
C LEU A 20 7.16 -5.02 -3.50
N GLU A 21 7.64 -5.69 -2.47
CA GLU A 21 9.07 -5.79 -2.22
C GLU A 21 9.81 -6.53 -3.34
N GLU A 22 9.10 -7.33 -4.11
CA GLU A 22 9.67 -8.05 -5.24
C GLU A 22 9.60 -7.26 -6.56
N GLN A 23 8.95 -6.09 -6.57
CA GLN A 23 8.82 -5.32 -7.80
C GLN A 23 10.13 -4.68 -8.21
N PRO A 24 10.46 -4.70 -9.52
CA PRO A 24 11.62 -3.96 -10.00
C PRO A 24 11.45 -2.48 -9.68
N GLY A 25 12.50 -1.87 -9.17
CA GLY A 25 12.47 -0.46 -8.81
C GLY A 25 11.91 -0.15 -7.43
N PHE A 26 11.61 -1.16 -6.66
CA PHE A 26 11.15 -0.96 -5.28
C PHE A 26 12.27 -0.39 -4.42
N ILE A 27 11.95 0.62 -3.62
CA ILE A 27 12.90 1.22 -2.69
C ILE A 27 12.50 0.93 -1.24
N ALA A 28 11.28 1.29 -0.85
CA ALA A 28 10.85 1.14 0.53
C ALA A 28 9.34 1.21 0.64
N VAL A 29 8.80 0.66 1.72
CA VAL A 29 7.39 0.80 2.05
C VAL A 29 7.26 0.90 3.56
N GLU A 30 6.35 1.76 4.00
CA GLU A 30 6.06 1.91 5.42
C GLU A 30 4.59 2.22 5.58
N ARG A 31 3.98 1.66 6.62
CA ARG A 31 2.56 1.87 6.89
C ARG A 31 2.39 2.61 8.19
N PHE A 32 1.35 3.44 8.22
CA PHE A 32 1.04 4.29 9.35
C PHE A 32 -0.44 4.19 9.69
N GLN A 33 -0.76 4.40 10.93
CA GLN A 33 -2.13 4.46 11.39
C GLN A 33 -2.41 5.89 11.84
N SER A 34 -3.58 6.40 11.48
CA SER A 34 -3.96 7.74 11.88
C SER A 34 -4.13 7.82 13.40
N LEU A 35 -3.62 8.88 13.99
CA LEU A 35 -3.80 9.13 15.42
C LEU A 35 -5.21 9.58 15.75
N ASN A 36 -5.93 10.10 14.77
CA ASN A 36 -7.29 10.59 14.96
C ASN A 36 -8.36 9.55 14.65
N ASP A 37 -8.01 8.54 13.86
CA ASP A 37 -8.97 7.54 13.39
C ASP A 37 -8.25 6.21 13.29
N SER A 38 -8.52 5.32 14.24
CA SER A 38 -7.83 4.03 14.33
C SER A 38 -8.15 3.08 13.18
N GLN A 39 -9.15 3.42 12.38
CA GLN A 39 -9.51 2.61 11.21
C GLN A 39 -8.92 3.14 9.92
N LYS A 40 -8.16 4.22 10.02
CA LYS A 40 -7.56 4.86 8.84
C LYS A 40 -6.07 4.59 8.80
N TYR A 41 -5.62 4.06 7.67
CA TYR A 41 -4.23 3.69 7.46
C TYR A 41 -3.68 4.38 6.24
N LEU A 42 -2.39 4.68 6.27
CA LEU A 42 -1.65 5.23 5.14
C LEU A 42 -0.47 4.31 4.84
N SER A 43 -0.29 3.98 3.58
CA SER A 43 0.90 3.26 3.15
C SER A 43 1.69 4.18 2.23
N ILE A 44 2.97 4.37 2.54
CA ILE A 44 3.86 5.14 1.70
C ILE A 44 4.84 4.17 1.06
N SER A 45 4.77 4.06 -0.26
CA SER A 45 5.65 3.20 -1.03
C SER A 45 6.53 4.06 -1.90
N SER A 46 7.82 3.79 -1.88
CA SER A 46 8.79 4.52 -2.68
C SER A 46 9.33 3.60 -3.76
N LEU A 47 9.26 4.07 -5.00
CA LEU A 47 9.76 3.33 -6.15
C LEU A 47 10.62 4.29 -6.97
N GLU A 48 11.54 3.73 -7.76
CA GLU A 48 12.57 4.54 -8.40
C GLU A 48 12.14 5.28 -9.65
N SER A 49 10.97 4.92 -10.22
CA SER A 49 10.53 5.52 -11.47
C SER A 49 9.02 5.51 -11.59
N GLU A 50 8.50 6.34 -12.45
CA GLU A 50 7.07 6.37 -12.74
C GLU A 50 6.63 5.06 -13.40
N GLU A 51 7.49 4.46 -14.19
CA GLU A 51 7.20 3.17 -14.80
C GLU A 51 7.04 2.08 -13.74
N ALA A 52 7.90 2.07 -12.73
CA ALA A 52 7.79 1.11 -11.64
C ALA A 52 6.49 1.31 -10.87
N ILE A 53 6.08 2.56 -10.67
CA ILE A 53 4.83 2.88 -10.00
C ILE A 53 3.65 2.38 -10.81
N LYS A 54 3.68 2.58 -12.12
CA LYS A 54 2.61 2.12 -13.00
C LYS A 54 2.49 0.60 -12.97
N ASN A 55 3.62 -0.09 -13.03
CA ASN A 55 3.62 -1.56 -12.99
C ASN A 55 3.06 -2.07 -11.68
N TRP A 56 3.42 -1.42 -10.57
CA TRP A 56 2.89 -1.81 -9.27
C TRP A 56 1.39 -1.55 -9.17
N ARG A 57 0.92 -0.43 -9.70
CA ARG A 57 -0.50 -0.12 -9.71
C ARG A 57 -1.29 -1.17 -10.47
N GLU A 58 -0.79 -1.59 -11.62
CA GLU A 58 -1.44 -2.64 -12.40
C GLU A 58 -1.48 -3.96 -11.66
N ASN A 59 -0.43 -4.25 -10.91
CA ASN A 59 -0.37 -5.45 -10.08
C ASN A 59 -1.43 -5.39 -8.99
N ILE A 60 -1.59 -4.24 -8.33
CA ILE A 60 -2.64 -4.07 -7.31
C ILE A 60 -4.01 -4.32 -7.92
N GLU A 61 -4.28 -3.75 -9.09
CA GLU A 61 -5.56 -3.92 -9.75
C GLU A 61 -5.83 -5.38 -10.09
N HIS A 62 -4.80 -6.08 -10.51
CA HIS A 62 -4.91 -7.50 -10.81
C HIS A 62 -5.25 -8.30 -9.55
N GLN A 63 -4.58 -8.01 -8.45
CA GLN A 63 -4.83 -8.69 -7.18
C GLN A 63 -6.24 -8.42 -6.68
N GLN A 64 -6.72 -7.20 -6.85
CA GLN A 64 -8.08 -6.86 -6.45
C GLN A 64 -9.10 -7.65 -7.27
N ALA A 65 -8.86 -7.82 -8.56
CA ALA A 65 -9.74 -8.58 -9.41
C ALA A 65 -9.77 -10.05 -9.00
N GLN A 66 -8.61 -10.61 -8.66
CA GLN A 66 -8.54 -12.00 -8.23
C GLN A 66 -9.22 -12.23 -6.88
N ASN A 67 -9.29 -11.21 -6.05
CA ASN A 67 -9.87 -11.29 -4.72
C ASN A 67 -11.22 -10.60 -4.65
N ALA A 68 -11.96 -10.61 -5.75
CA ALA A 68 -13.24 -9.89 -5.84
C ALA A 68 -14.23 -10.29 -4.74
N GLY A 69 -14.20 -11.56 -4.31
CA GLY A 69 -15.07 -12.01 -3.24
C GLY A 69 -14.71 -11.47 -1.87
N LYS A 70 -13.52 -10.85 -1.74
CA LYS A 70 -13.03 -10.28 -0.49
C LYS A 70 -12.95 -8.76 -0.54
N THR A 71 -13.51 -8.15 -1.56
CA THR A 71 -13.34 -6.72 -1.83
C THR A 71 -13.91 -5.80 -0.77
N SER A 72 -14.81 -6.30 0.08
CA SER A 72 -15.34 -5.48 1.17
C SER A 72 -14.24 -5.01 2.13
N ILE A 73 -13.07 -5.66 2.10
CA ILE A 73 -11.93 -5.28 2.93
C ILE A 73 -11.36 -3.94 2.49
N PHE A 74 -11.35 -3.69 1.17
CA PHE A 74 -10.86 -2.45 0.60
C PHE A 74 -12.00 -1.68 -0.06
N SER A 75 -13.08 -1.50 0.67
CA SER A 75 -14.25 -0.81 0.12
C SER A 75 -13.98 0.66 -0.17
N LYS A 76 -12.94 1.22 0.45
CA LYS A 76 -12.61 2.63 0.26
C LYS A 76 -11.11 2.84 0.39
N TYR A 77 -10.52 3.37 -0.68
CA TYR A 77 -9.09 3.72 -0.62
C TYR A 77 -8.83 4.86 -1.60
N ARG A 78 -7.71 5.52 -1.41
CA ARG A 78 -7.25 6.59 -2.28
C ARG A 78 -5.77 6.40 -2.54
N ILE A 79 -5.37 6.58 -3.78
CA ILE A 79 -3.97 6.52 -4.18
C ILE A 79 -3.56 7.89 -4.68
N ARG A 80 -2.48 8.41 -4.14
CA ARG A 80 -1.85 9.63 -4.63
C ARG A 80 -0.43 9.28 -5.02
N VAL A 81 -0.02 9.74 -6.20
CA VAL A 81 1.32 9.55 -6.69
C VAL A 81 2.01 10.90 -6.66
N ALA A 82 3.20 10.94 -6.09
CA ALA A 82 3.95 12.18 -5.96
C ALA A 82 5.41 11.93 -6.29
N GLU A 83 6.04 12.96 -6.82
CA GLU A 83 7.48 12.92 -7.09
C GLU A 83 8.17 13.72 -5.98
N VAL A 84 9.24 13.15 -5.41
CA VAL A 84 10.01 13.85 -4.38
C VAL A 84 10.89 14.88 -5.07
N VAL A 85 10.60 16.14 -4.84
CA VAL A 85 11.35 17.23 -5.44
C VAL A 85 12.57 17.57 -4.59
N ARG A 86 12.44 17.46 -3.28
CA ARG A 86 13.55 17.70 -2.34
C ARG A 86 13.40 16.75 -1.17
N ASP A 87 14.52 16.35 -0.62
CA ASP A 87 14.55 15.44 0.51
C ASP A 87 15.65 15.91 1.45
N TYR A 88 15.26 16.33 2.64
CA TYR A 88 16.21 16.83 3.63
C TYR A 88 16.17 15.95 4.87
N ASP A 89 17.32 15.65 5.38
CA ASP A 89 17.46 14.85 6.59
C ASP A 89 18.33 15.63 7.58
N PHE A 90 18.01 15.54 8.85
CA PHE A 90 18.78 16.16 9.90
C PHE A 90 18.92 15.18 11.07
N THR A 91 20.13 14.98 11.49
CA THR A 91 20.43 14.11 12.64
C THR A 91 21.26 14.91 13.63
N ALA A 92 20.75 15.03 14.86
CA ALA A 92 21.43 15.76 15.92
C ALA A 92 22.55 14.91 16.56
#